data_e8ebe73edcd63fe83887e7758107f589
#
_entry.id   e8ebe73edcd63fe83887e7758107f589
#
_cell.length_a   1.000
_cell.length_b   1.000
_cell.length_c   1.000
_cell.angle_alpha   90.00
_cell.angle_beta   90.00
_cell.angle_gamma   90.00
#
_symmetry.space_group_name_H-M   'P 1'
#
loop_
_entity.id
_entity.type
_entity.pdbx_description
1 polymer ?
#
loop_
_entity_poly.entity_id
_entity_poly.type
_entity_poly.pdbx_seq_one_letter_code
_entity_poly.pdbx_strand_id
1 'polypeptide(L)'
;ELAAITNQLARIDVLAVRDGVAVFGDINDWIGKPVVTGERIMQIADPAHLGVLVHLPVADAIALEEGAPVKLFLTTQPLSPLAGEIFQTSYQATLSDEGIPSYRLRGRFSSPPSDVRIGLRGTAKVSGGWVVLGYHLIRRPLAALRERLGV
;
A
#
# COMPACT_ATOMS: atom_id res chain seq x y z
N GLU A 1 -23.13 38.05 14.26
CA GLU A 1 -21.67 38.04 14.44
C GLU A 1 -21.24 37.08 15.56
N LEU A 2 -21.85 37.11 16.75
CA LEU A 2 -21.52 36.19 17.86
C LEU A 2 -21.70 34.72 17.49
N ALA A 3 -22.76 34.34 16.78
CA ALA A 3 -22.98 32.96 16.35
C ALA A 3 -21.92 32.46 15.35
N ALA A 4 -21.39 33.35 14.50
CA ALA A 4 -20.31 32.99 13.58
C ALA A 4 -18.99 32.74 14.33
N ILE A 5 -18.68 33.54 15.33
CA ILE A 5 -17.48 33.40 16.16
C ILE A 5 -17.58 32.11 17.01
N THR A 6 -18.72 31.83 17.58
CA THR A 6 -18.95 30.61 18.35
C THR A 6 -18.78 29.37 17.47
N ASN A 7 -19.29 29.38 16.23
CA ASN A 7 -19.10 28.30 15.26
C ASN A 7 -17.64 28.15 14.80
N GLN A 8 -16.88 29.24 14.74
CA GLN A 8 -15.45 29.19 14.46
C GLN A 8 -14.67 28.60 15.62
N LEU A 9 -14.99 28.98 16.85
CA LEU A 9 -14.38 28.42 18.05
C LEU A 9 -14.66 26.91 18.21
N ALA A 10 -15.85 26.44 17.89
CA ALA A 10 -16.20 25.02 17.92
C ALA A 10 -15.44 24.16 16.88
N ARG A 11 -14.83 24.80 15.87
CA ARG A 11 -14.02 24.10 14.84
C ARG A 11 -12.52 24.07 15.17
N ILE A 12 -12.11 24.64 16.27
CA ILE A 12 -10.70 24.62 16.71
C ILE A 12 -10.32 23.23 17.21
N ASP A 13 -11.26 22.54 17.87
CA ASP A 13 -11.03 21.19 18.37
C ASP A 13 -11.33 20.17 17.26
N VAL A 14 -10.28 19.52 16.76
CA VAL A 14 -10.39 18.42 15.79
C VAL A 14 -10.42 17.11 16.55
N LEU A 15 -11.60 16.52 16.65
CA LEU A 15 -11.80 15.23 17.33
C LEU A 15 -11.56 14.08 16.37
N ALA A 16 -11.03 12.96 16.91
CA ALA A 16 -10.92 11.72 16.20
C ALA A 16 -12.30 11.15 15.83
N VAL A 17 -12.49 10.78 14.58
CA VAL A 17 -13.77 10.22 14.09
C VAL A 17 -13.97 8.77 14.56
N ARG A 18 -12.88 8.09 14.96
CA ARG A 18 -12.86 6.69 15.42
C ARG A 18 -11.70 6.45 16.37
N ASP A 19 -11.79 5.38 17.15
CA ASP A 19 -10.70 4.90 17.97
C ASP A 19 -9.56 4.37 17.08
N GLY A 20 -8.31 4.53 17.54
CA GLY A 20 -7.14 4.07 16.81
C GLY A 20 -5.84 4.68 17.32
N VAL A 21 -4.76 4.37 16.64
CA VAL A 21 -3.44 4.91 16.92
C VAL A 21 -3.17 6.08 15.97
N ALA A 22 -2.81 7.22 16.52
CA ALA A 22 -2.43 8.39 15.75
C ALA A 22 -1.07 8.14 15.06
N VAL A 23 -1.05 8.26 13.73
CA VAL A 23 0.15 8.15 12.90
C VAL A 23 0.46 9.52 12.33
N PHE A 24 1.58 10.07 12.75
CA PHE A 24 2.11 11.36 12.31
C PHE A 24 3.65 11.28 12.26
N GLY A 25 4.29 12.24 11.62
CA GLY A 25 5.74 12.33 11.60
C GLY A 25 6.29 12.75 12.97
N ASP A 26 6.91 13.93 13.06
CA ASP A 26 7.31 14.53 14.34
C ASP A 26 6.21 15.47 14.84
N ILE A 27 5.84 15.33 16.11
CA ILE A 27 4.83 16.21 16.73
C ILE A 27 5.34 17.66 16.79
N ASN A 28 6.65 17.84 16.92
CA ASN A 28 7.25 19.16 16.98
C ASN A 28 7.13 19.94 15.68
N ASP A 29 7.01 19.26 14.55
CA ASP A 29 6.81 19.88 13.24
C ASP A 29 5.43 20.55 13.11
N TRP A 30 4.49 20.20 13.98
CA TRP A 30 3.11 20.69 13.97
C TRP A 30 2.83 21.75 15.00
N ILE A 31 3.65 21.85 16.07
CA ILE A 31 3.45 22.84 17.12
C ILE A 31 3.74 24.23 16.57
N GLY A 32 2.72 25.11 16.58
CA GLY A 32 2.82 26.48 16.08
C GLY A 32 2.79 26.63 14.57
N LYS A 33 2.64 25.54 13.81
CA LYS A 33 2.49 25.60 12.36
C LYS A 33 1.09 26.05 11.98
N PRO A 34 0.93 27.10 11.14
CA PRO A 34 -0.37 27.46 10.61
C PRO A 34 -0.89 26.36 9.66
N VAL A 35 -2.14 25.97 9.84
CA VAL A 35 -2.80 24.95 8.99
C VAL A 35 -3.92 25.58 8.17
N VAL A 36 -4.15 25.07 6.98
CA VAL A 36 -5.25 25.49 6.11
C VAL A 36 -6.39 24.47 6.15
N THR A 37 -7.60 24.93 5.83
CA THR A 37 -8.76 24.06 5.79
C THR A 37 -8.56 22.92 4.77
N GLY A 38 -8.71 21.67 5.22
CA GLY A 38 -8.48 20.48 4.39
C GLY A 38 -7.05 19.93 4.43
N GLU A 39 -6.13 20.58 5.13
CA GLU A 39 -4.79 20.03 5.34
C GLU A 39 -4.84 18.81 6.26
N ARG A 40 -4.14 17.74 5.83
CA ARG A 40 -4.06 16.50 6.60
C ARG A 40 -2.99 16.63 7.68
N ILE A 41 -3.39 16.74 8.94
CA ILE A 41 -2.49 16.87 10.08
C ILE A 41 -1.94 15.49 10.50
N MET A 42 -2.80 14.48 10.60
CA MET A 42 -2.43 13.12 11.02
C MET A 42 -3.36 12.09 10.41
N GLN A 43 -3.02 10.83 10.57
CA GLN A 43 -3.87 9.70 10.23
C GLN A 43 -4.18 8.89 11.48
N ILE A 44 -5.39 8.36 11.56
CA ILE A 44 -5.76 7.41 12.61
C ILE A 44 -5.78 6.03 11.97
N ALA A 45 -4.89 5.16 12.44
CA ALA A 45 -4.78 3.80 12.00
C ALA A 45 -5.41 2.85 13.02
N ASP A 46 -6.05 1.81 12.51
CA ASP A 46 -6.57 0.73 13.31
C ASP A 46 -5.51 -0.39 13.40
N PRO A 47 -4.91 -0.63 14.56
CA PRO A 47 -3.89 -1.65 14.71
C PRO A 47 -4.46 -3.09 14.60
N ALA A 48 -5.76 -3.27 14.77
CA ALA A 48 -6.41 -4.57 14.63
C ALA A 48 -6.58 -4.98 13.16
N HIS A 49 -6.59 -4.00 12.24
CA HIS A 49 -6.81 -4.22 10.82
C HIS A 49 -5.60 -3.79 9.98
N LEU A 50 -4.45 -4.38 10.28
CA LEU A 50 -3.23 -4.15 9.50
C LEU A 50 -3.36 -4.79 8.11
N GLY A 51 -2.98 -4.04 7.09
CA GLY A 51 -2.92 -4.50 5.72
C GLY A 51 -1.52 -4.37 5.13
N VAL A 52 -1.30 -5.05 4.02
CA VAL A 52 -0.09 -4.90 3.21
C VAL A 52 -0.42 -4.20 1.91
N LEU A 53 0.39 -3.21 1.55
CA LEU A 53 0.38 -2.57 0.24
C LEU A 53 1.60 -3.05 -0.54
N VAL A 54 1.35 -3.75 -1.65
CA VAL A 54 2.40 -4.25 -2.52
C VAL A 54 2.40 -3.46 -3.83
N HIS A 55 3.56 -3.02 -4.25
CA HIS A 55 3.79 -2.40 -5.55
C HIS A 55 4.35 -3.46 -6.50
N LEU A 56 3.54 -3.90 -7.46
CA LEU A 56 3.93 -4.87 -8.47
C LEU A 56 4.32 -4.14 -9.75
N PRO A 57 5.61 -4.19 -10.17
CA PRO A 57 6.03 -3.57 -11.41
C PRO A 57 5.23 -4.08 -12.61
N VAL A 58 4.88 -3.17 -13.53
CA VAL A 58 4.12 -3.54 -14.74
C VAL A 58 4.84 -4.61 -15.56
N ALA A 59 6.19 -4.58 -15.57
CA ALA A 59 7.01 -5.57 -16.26
C ALA A 59 6.83 -7.00 -15.72
N ASP A 60 6.54 -7.12 -14.41
CA ASP A 60 6.36 -8.39 -13.71
C ASP A 60 4.87 -8.75 -13.52
N ALA A 61 3.98 -7.91 -14.05
CA ALA A 61 2.55 -8.12 -13.92
C ALA A 61 2.13 -9.43 -14.64
N ILE A 62 1.72 -10.38 -13.84
CA ILE A 62 1.03 -11.60 -14.27
C ILE A 62 -0.46 -11.44 -13.94
N ALA A 63 -1.30 -12.24 -14.58
CA ALA A 63 -2.69 -12.31 -14.20
C ALA A 63 -2.79 -12.75 -12.74
N LEU A 64 -3.11 -11.81 -11.86
CA LEU A 64 -3.34 -12.07 -10.46
C LEU A 64 -4.84 -12.20 -10.24
N GLU A 65 -5.23 -13.34 -9.73
CA GLU A 65 -6.60 -13.60 -9.28
C GLU A 65 -6.80 -13.00 -7.88
N GLU A 66 -8.02 -12.59 -7.59
CA GLU A 66 -8.40 -12.22 -6.22
C GLU A 66 -8.21 -13.45 -5.32
N GLY A 67 -7.68 -13.24 -4.13
CA GLY A 67 -7.30 -14.32 -3.22
C GLY A 67 -5.89 -14.87 -3.43
N ALA A 68 -5.10 -14.31 -4.36
CA ALA A 68 -3.73 -14.76 -4.58
C ALA A 68 -2.91 -14.70 -3.28
N PRO A 69 -2.22 -15.81 -2.90
CA PRO A 69 -1.44 -15.85 -1.68
C PRO A 69 -0.20 -14.95 -1.79
N VAL A 70 0.05 -14.21 -0.73
CA VAL A 70 1.23 -13.34 -0.60
C VAL A 70 2.03 -13.73 0.63
N LYS A 71 3.35 -13.73 0.48
CA LYS A 71 4.31 -13.86 1.60
C LYS A 71 5.12 -12.57 1.67
N LEU A 72 5.03 -11.88 2.80
CA LEU A 72 5.78 -10.66 3.05
C LEU A 72 7.00 -10.96 3.89
N PHE A 73 8.18 -10.65 3.39
CA PHE A 73 9.45 -10.72 4.08
C PHE A 73 9.81 -9.32 4.56
N LEU A 74 9.66 -9.07 5.84
CA LEU A 74 10.03 -7.78 6.43
C LEU A 74 11.54 -7.63 6.45
N THR A 75 12.03 -6.42 6.20
CA THR A 75 13.47 -6.11 6.29
C THR A 75 14.01 -6.33 7.69
N THR A 76 13.18 -6.17 8.72
CA THR A 76 13.53 -6.41 10.12
C THR A 76 13.53 -7.88 10.51
N GLN A 77 12.80 -8.74 9.79
CA GLN A 77 12.63 -10.16 10.07
C GLN A 77 12.60 -10.98 8.77
N PRO A 78 13.71 -11.11 8.05
CA PRO A 78 13.74 -11.74 6.73
C PRO A 78 13.48 -13.25 6.74
N LEU A 79 13.68 -13.91 7.88
CA LEU A 79 13.51 -15.37 8.03
C LEU A 79 12.11 -15.80 8.46
N SER A 80 11.26 -14.85 8.87
CA SER A 80 9.91 -15.13 9.34
C SER A 80 8.88 -14.43 8.44
N PRO A 81 8.52 -15.03 7.28
CA PRO A 81 7.59 -14.40 6.36
C PRO A 81 6.19 -14.36 6.95
N LEU A 82 5.51 -13.25 6.77
CA LEU A 82 4.11 -13.07 7.10
C LEU A 82 3.25 -13.55 5.92
N ALA A 83 2.32 -14.45 6.20
CA ALA A 83 1.39 -14.95 5.19
C ALA A 83 0.15 -14.05 5.11
N GLY A 84 -0.33 -13.87 3.90
CA GLY A 84 -1.54 -13.11 3.62
C GLY A 84 -2.13 -13.44 2.27
N GLU A 85 -3.17 -12.73 1.89
CA GLU A 85 -3.84 -12.85 0.61
C GLU A 85 -4.13 -11.48 0.01
N ILE A 86 -4.09 -11.37 -1.31
CA ILE A 86 -4.45 -10.16 -2.06
C ILE A 86 -5.95 -10.15 -2.26
N PHE A 87 -6.62 -9.12 -1.78
CA PHE A 87 -8.07 -8.97 -1.95
C PHE A 87 -8.45 -7.85 -2.93
N GLN A 88 -7.50 -7.00 -3.31
CA GLN A 88 -7.76 -5.92 -4.26
C GLN A 88 -6.51 -5.64 -5.11
N THR A 89 -6.73 -5.51 -6.41
CA THR A 89 -5.71 -5.13 -7.38
C THR A 89 -6.13 -3.84 -8.09
N SER A 90 -5.23 -2.87 -8.18
CA SER A 90 -5.46 -1.66 -8.97
C SER A 90 -5.40 -1.98 -10.46
N TYR A 91 -6.37 -1.53 -11.25
CA TYR A 91 -6.34 -1.64 -12.71
C TYR A 91 -5.45 -0.58 -13.38
N GLN A 92 -5.08 0.46 -12.67
CA GLN A 92 -4.25 1.54 -13.17
C GLN A 92 -2.87 1.47 -12.55
N ALA A 93 -1.84 1.49 -13.39
CA ALA A 93 -0.46 1.61 -12.94
C ALA A 93 -0.20 3.05 -12.45
N THR A 94 0.49 3.16 -11.33
CA THR A 94 0.94 4.42 -10.74
C THR A 94 2.43 4.32 -10.45
N LEU A 95 3.12 5.43 -10.43
CA LEU A 95 4.52 5.42 -10.00
C LEU A 95 4.62 5.03 -8.53
N SER A 96 5.50 4.07 -8.24
CA SER A 96 5.88 3.74 -6.86
C SER A 96 6.77 4.84 -6.27
N ASP A 97 7.07 4.77 -4.98
CA ASP A 97 8.02 5.68 -4.31
C ASP A 97 9.41 5.68 -4.98
N GLU A 98 9.77 4.60 -5.67
CA GLU A 98 11.02 4.40 -6.40
C GLU A 98 10.93 4.88 -7.87
N GLY A 99 9.81 5.47 -8.29
CA GLY A 99 9.58 5.94 -9.64
C GLY A 99 9.30 4.84 -10.67
N ILE A 100 9.01 3.62 -10.25
CA ILE A 100 8.73 2.48 -11.12
C ILE A 100 7.22 2.38 -11.36
N PRO A 101 6.74 2.34 -12.63
CA PRO A 101 5.33 2.10 -12.94
C PRO A 101 4.89 0.75 -12.36
N SER A 102 3.93 0.78 -11.44
CA SER A 102 3.53 -0.40 -10.68
C SER A 102 2.02 -0.41 -10.43
N TYR A 103 1.44 -1.60 -10.38
CA TYR A 103 0.09 -1.81 -9.87
C TYR A 103 0.12 -1.88 -8.36
N ARG A 104 -0.87 -1.28 -7.71
CA ARG A 104 -1.04 -1.36 -6.26
C ARG A 104 -1.92 -2.53 -5.91
N LEU A 105 -1.39 -3.46 -5.13
CA LEU A 105 -2.12 -4.61 -4.60
C LEU A 105 -2.35 -4.39 -3.12
N ARG A 106 -3.57 -4.61 -2.66
CA ARG A 106 -3.90 -4.59 -1.24
C ARG A 106 -4.12 -6.00 -0.76
N GLY A 107 -3.41 -6.36 0.29
CA GLY A 107 -3.53 -7.65 0.93
C GLY A 107 -3.87 -7.52 2.41
N ARG A 108 -4.41 -8.58 2.95
CA ARG A 108 -4.65 -8.75 4.38
C ARG A 108 -3.82 -9.91 4.91
N PHE A 109 -3.41 -9.84 6.15
CA PHE A 109 -2.69 -10.92 6.79
C PHE A 109 -3.65 -12.04 7.17
N SER A 110 -3.19 -13.29 7.02
CA SER A 110 -3.94 -14.48 7.45
C SER A 110 -4.04 -14.58 8.97
N SER A 111 -3.06 -14.02 9.67
CA SER A 111 -3.05 -13.92 11.14
C SER A 111 -2.56 -12.53 11.52
N PRO A 112 -3.18 -11.86 12.50
CA PRO A 112 -2.75 -10.54 12.93
C PRO A 112 -1.32 -10.62 13.46
N PRO A 113 -0.38 -9.88 12.88
CA PRO A 113 1.01 -9.89 13.36
C PRO A 113 1.09 -9.11 14.68
N SER A 114 1.62 -9.74 15.74
CA SER A 114 1.70 -9.14 17.08
C SER A 114 2.77 -8.06 17.22
N ASP A 115 3.83 -8.11 16.40
CA ASP A 115 5.03 -7.26 16.54
C ASP A 115 5.30 -6.37 15.33
N VAL A 116 4.34 -6.19 14.45
CA VAL A 116 4.51 -5.39 13.23
C VAL A 116 3.99 -3.98 13.44
N ARG A 117 4.88 -3.00 13.24
CA ARG A 117 4.53 -1.59 13.26
C ARG A 117 4.09 -1.11 11.87
N ILE A 118 3.18 -0.15 11.85
CA ILE A 118 2.76 0.51 10.61
C ILE A 118 3.96 1.25 10.00
N GLY A 119 4.10 1.13 8.66
CA GLY A 119 5.20 1.78 7.92
C GLY A 119 6.44 0.92 7.71
N LEU A 120 6.46 -0.34 8.20
CA LEU A 120 7.55 -1.26 7.89
C LEU A 120 7.55 -1.61 6.40
N ARG A 121 8.75 -1.75 5.84
CA ARG A 121 8.99 -2.14 4.46
C ARG A 121 9.53 -3.56 4.37
N GLY A 122 9.34 -4.18 3.21
CA GLY A 122 9.84 -5.52 2.95
C GLY A 122 9.61 -5.93 1.51
N THR A 123 9.97 -7.17 1.21
CA THR A 123 9.75 -7.79 -0.10
C THR A 123 8.54 -8.71 -0.05
N ALA A 124 7.62 -8.54 -0.98
CA ALA A 124 6.45 -9.39 -1.11
C ALA A 124 6.66 -10.42 -2.23
N LYS A 125 6.46 -11.69 -1.93
CA LYS A 125 6.36 -12.75 -2.93
C LYS A 125 4.88 -13.06 -3.15
N VAL A 126 4.34 -12.62 -4.28
CA VAL A 126 2.98 -12.93 -4.70
C VAL A 126 3.00 -14.17 -5.58
N SER A 127 2.17 -15.15 -5.29
CA SER A 127 2.04 -16.35 -6.12
C SER A 127 0.82 -16.18 -7.01
N GLY A 128 1.05 -16.13 -8.32
CA GLY A 128 -0.02 -16.16 -9.32
C GLY A 128 -0.52 -17.56 -9.58
N GLY A 129 -1.58 -17.69 -10.41
CA GLY A 129 -2.11 -18.96 -10.87
C GLY A 129 -1.08 -19.79 -11.65
N TRP A 130 -1.38 -21.06 -11.80
CA TRP A 130 -0.51 -22.01 -12.51
C TRP A 130 -0.37 -21.62 -13.99
N VAL A 131 0.83 -21.23 -14.42
CA VAL A 131 1.13 -20.90 -15.83
C VAL A 131 2.06 -21.96 -16.38
N VAL A 132 1.74 -22.46 -17.58
CA VAL A 132 2.59 -23.44 -18.27
C VAL A 132 3.97 -22.80 -18.52
N LEU A 133 5.03 -23.46 -18.08
CA LEU A 133 6.42 -22.99 -18.13
C LEU A 133 6.83 -22.53 -19.56
N GLY A 134 6.29 -23.21 -20.59
CA GLY A 134 6.50 -22.89 -22.00
C GLY A 134 6.05 -21.47 -22.39
N TYR A 135 4.98 -20.95 -21.78
CA TYR A 135 4.51 -19.61 -22.04
C TYR A 135 5.51 -18.53 -21.54
N HIS A 136 6.14 -18.77 -20.40
CA HIS A 136 7.13 -17.86 -19.85
C HIS A 136 8.43 -17.82 -20.67
N LEU A 137 8.83 -18.99 -21.23
CA LEU A 137 10.04 -19.10 -22.04
C LEU A 137 9.90 -18.39 -23.40
N ILE A 138 8.69 -18.44 -23.97
CA ILE A 138 8.41 -17.93 -25.34
C ILE A 138 7.96 -16.47 -25.31
N ARG A 139 7.39 -15.98 -24.23
CA ARG A 139 6.84 -14.62 -24.12
C ARG A 139 7.88 -13.50 -24.35
N ARG A 140 9.08 -13.62 -23.76
CA ARG A 140 10.14 -12.60 -23.91
C ARG A 140 10.73 -12.55 -25.32
N PRO A 141 11.13 -13.67 -25.96
CA PRO A 141 11.64 -13.63 -27.32
C PRO A 141 10.57 -13.24 -28.35
N LEU A 142 9.31 -13.64 -28.16
CA LEU A 142 8.21 -13.22 -29.05
C LEU A 142 7.93 -11.72 -28.96
N ALA A 143 7.98 -11.13 -27.79
CA ALA A 143 7.82 -9.68 -27.63
C ALA A 143 8.96 -8.92 -28.31
N ALA A 144 10.21 -9.36 -28.14
CA ALA A 144 11.38 -8.76 -28.79
C ALA A 144 11.36 -8.92 -30.32
N LEU A 145 10.85 -10.06 -30.84
CA LEU A 145 10.71 -10.30 -32.26
C LEU A 145 9.63 -9.39 -32.87
N ARG A 146 8.54 -9.20 -32.15
CA ARG A 146 7.42 -8.32 -32.57
C ARG A 146 7.85 -6.85 -32.62
N GLU A 147 8.62 -6.38 -31.63
CA GLU A 147 9.20 -5.02 -31.64
C GLU A 147 10.14 -4.80 -32.84
N ARG A 148 10.92 -5.83 -33.23
CA ARG A 148 11.83 -5.72 -34.41
C ARG A 148 11.12 -5.81 -35.74
N LEU A 149 9.98 -6.48 -35.82
CA LEU A 149 9.23 -6.65 -37.07
C LEU A 149 8.17 -5.55 -37.27
N GLY A 150 7.96 -4.66 -36.28
CA GLY A 150 7.08 -3.51 -36.41
C GLY A 150 5.57 -3.88 -36.57
N VAL A 151 5.14 -5.06 -36.09
CA VAL A 151 3.77 -5.56 -36.19
C VAL A 151 3.16 -5.73 -34.79
#